data_891b8841c7555d6477a85bc37a6ae32b
#
_entry.id   891b8841c7555d6477a85bc37a6ae32b
#
_cell.length_a   1.000
_cell.length_b   1.000
_cell.length_c   1.000
_cell.angle_alpha   90.00
_cell.angle_beta   90.00
_cell.angle_gamma   90.00
#
_symmetry.space_group_name_H-M   'P 1'
#
loop_
_entity.id
_entity.type
_entity.pdbx_description
1 polymer ?
#
loop_
_entity_poly.entity_id
_entity_poly.type
_entity_poly.pdbx_seq_one_letter_code
_entity_poly.pdbx_strand_id
1 'polypeptide(L)'
;MEAMEHTSEKDNELAQQPTDQSEVHSQQPAAAEGVPGVAREDAPEQELAAAAEGSPDDTPRPTVIVMHASVGSGHRSAANAVAQALELLRDDPSLRESVPCPDDLHVEVLDVLDFGRMRMNGDKMASMFTGPTRPIYDLTWRYTLTGRLLWAGGTAWSRIMFPRFTEHVRKTHPLAIVCTHITAANVAVGARMITGQSFPIVCVPTDYETEGLWPHLHSDLFCVANESMAETLRPRKVPEDRITITGIPARPAFRKTYDKAAGREKFGLPQDKRIVLALAGAYLPTPYVRFREALDKMLPYLHRFKNTHLVIVAGADAEYASHLRRECDELGIPNATVLDYVEGMAELMAASDLVICKPGGLTVTECLCAKAPMILLGRAYGQENINVRMLTSLGAALHVTTARELVGAMGHIDANPAIVEAMLTQGSYLRRPNAALDIARNALRLAAAEPSTDARMRKKHFLHFYWGHTPAHIR
;
A
#
# COMPACT_ATOMS: atom_id res chain seq x y z
N MET A 1 -22.93 30.05 53.41
CA MET A 1 -22.14 31.09 54.11
C MET A 1 -21.03 31.36 53.12
N GLU A 2 -21.35 32.33 52.37
CA GLU A 2 -20.72 33.65 52.21
C GLU A 2 -19.46 33.55 51.38
N ALA A 3 -19.49 33.97 50.16
CA ALA A 3 -19.71 35.30 49.58
C ALA A 3 -18.41 36.09 49.43
N MET A 4 -18.24 36.56 48.30
CA MET A 4 -18.00 37.91 47.74
C MET A 4 -16.77 37.90 46.83
N GLU A 5 -16.94 38.14 45.54
CA GLU A 5 -17.32 39.37 44.79
C GLU A 5 -16.20 40.43 44.71
N HIS A 6 -16.08 40.87 43.46
CA HIS A 6 -15.69 42.21 42.95
C HIS A 6 -14.20 42.45 42.73
N THR A 7 -13.75 43.03 41.68
CA THR A 7 -14.06 44.07 40.68
C THR A 7 -12.75 44.39 39.99
N SER A 8 -12.56 44.96 38.89
CA SER A 8 -13.12 45.82 37.88
C SER A 8 -12.05 46.13 36.84
N GLU A 9 -12.40 46.10 35.61
CA GLU A 9 -12.50 47.18 34.64
C GLU A 9 -11.43 48.32 34.66
N LYS A 10 -11.07 48.65 33.40
CA LYS A 10 -10.44 49.87 32.84
C LYS A 10 -8.95 49.76 32.60
N ASP A 11 -8.39 50.12 31.45
CA ASP A 11 -8.75 51.25 30.57
C ASP A 11 -8.31 50.98 29.13
N ASN A 12 -9.14 51.44 28.26
CA ASN A 12 -9.00 51.70 26.85
C ASN A 12 -8.29 53.06 26.67
N GLU A 13 -7.40 53.23 25.67
CA GLU A 13 -7.37 54.40 24.83
C GLU A 13 -6.16 54.42 23.86
N LEU A 14 -6.48 54.39 22.58
CA LEU A 14 -6.14 55.34 21.51
C LEU A 14 -4.67 55.57 21.14
N ALA A 15 -4.34 55.21 19.89
CA ALA A 15 -3.86 56.21 18.94
C ALA A 15 -4.01 55.74 17.49
N GLN A 16 -4.72 56.56 16.71
CA GLN A 16 -4.93 56.47 15.28
C GLN A 16 -3.79 57.15 14.51
N GLN A 17 -3.32 56.49 13.44
CA GLN A 17 -2.94 56.95 12.08
C GLN A 17 -1.81 57.99 11.91
N PRO A 18 -1.10 58.05 10.74
CA PRO A 18 -1.71 58.05 9.40
C PRO A 18 -1.00 57.23 8.31
N THR A 19 -1.76 57.03 7.24
CA THR A 19 -1.45 56.54 5.89
C THR A 19 -0.27 57.25 5.21
N ASP A 20 0.61 56.46 4.58
CA ASP A 20 1.34 56.93 3.40
C ASP A 20 1.22 55.88 2.28
N GLN A 21 0.64 56.34 1.18
CA GLN A 21 0.56 55.64 -0.09
C GLN A 21 1.84 55.90 -0.86
N SER A 22 2.65 54.88 -1.09
CA SER A 22 3.63 54.89 -2.16
C SER A 22 3.49 53.62 -2.99
N GLU A 23 3.16 53.86 -4.22
CA GLU A 23 3.06 52.89 -5.31
C GLU A 23 4.29 51.99 -5.38
N VAL A 24 4.12 50.68 -5.24
CA VAL A 24 5.11 49.70 -5.63
C VAL A 24 4.54 48.88 -6.79
N HIS A 25 5.15 49.09 -7.93
CA HIS A 25 4.93 48.38 -9.18
C HIS A 25 4.88 46.86 -8.93
N SER A 26 3.79 46.27 -9.39
CA SER A 26 3.62 44.82 -9.56
C SER A 26 4.62 44.32 -10.61
N GLN A 27 5.73 43.77 -10.18
CA GLN A 27 6.50 42.83 -10.98
C GLN A 27 5.93 41.41 -10.68
N GLN A 28 5.26 40.84 -11.66
CA GLN A 28 4.96 39.42 -11.70
C GLN A 28 6.29 38.64 -11.63
N PRO A 29 6.43 37.66 -10.75
CA PRO A 29 7.53 36.71 -10.86
C PRO A 29 7.33 35.89 -12.13
N ALA A 30 8.38 35.83 -12.95
CA ALA A 30 8.48 35.01 -14.12
C ALA A 30 8.12 33.55 -13.78
N ALA A 31 7.42 32.92 -14.71
CA ALA A 31 7.10 31.51 -14.64
C ALA A 31 8.37 30.71 -14.35
N ALA A 32 8.41 30.01 -13.23
CA ALA A 32 9.43 29.03 -12.94
C ALA A 32 9.32 27.93 -14.00
N GLU A 33 10.35 27.80 -14.79
CA GLU A 33 10.54 26.69 -15.73
C GLU A 33 10.41 25.38 -14.98
N GLY A 34 9.69 24.44 -15.61
CA GLY A 34 9.30 23.17 -15.03
C GLY A 34 10.49 22.37 -14.52
N VAL A 35 10.37 21.88 -13.30
CA VAL A 35 11.20 20.83 -12.74
C VAL A 35 11.10 19.64 -13.70
N PRO A 36 12.23 19.05 -14.18
CA PRO A 36 12.19 17.86 -14.99
C PRO A 36 11.50 16.76 -14.19
N GLY A 37 10.33 16.37 -14.66
CA GLY A 37 9.58 15.24 -14.08
C GLY A 37 10.47 14.01 -14.06
N VAL A 38 10.40 13.27 -12.96
CA VAL A 38 10.84 11.88 -12.88
C VAL A 38 10.37 11.21 -14.15
N ALA A 39 11.31 10.69 -14.93
CA ALA A 39 11.01 9.96 -16.15
C ALA A 39 9.97 8.89 -15.80
N ARG A 40 8.74 9.12 -16.22
CA ARG A 40 7.82 8.03 -16.48
C ARG A 40 8.51 7.23 -17.57
N GLU A 41 8.78 5.98 -17.34
CA GLU A 41 8.82 5.04 -18.44
C GLU A 41 7.39 5.07 -19.02
N ASP A 42 7.19 6.03 -19.92
CA ASP A 42 6.05 6.03 -20.82
C ASP A 42 6.24 4.82 -21.70
N ALA A 43 5.53 3.75 -21.38
CA ALA A 43 5.25 2.75 -22.39
C ALA A 43 4.59 3.53 -23.55
N PRO A 44 5.15 3.51 -24.74
CA PRO A 44 4.71 4.38 -25.81
C PRO A 44 3.25 4.06 -26.12
N GLU A 45 2.44 5.12 -26.31
CA GLU A 45 1.05 4.98 -26.81
C GLU A 45 0.95 4.11 -28.07
N GLN A 46 2.08 3.87 -28.75
CA GLN A 46 2.23 2.96 -29.88
C GLN A 46 2.10 1.48 -29.52
N GLU A 47 2.46 1.03 -28.30
CA GLU A 47 2.23 -0.36 -27.89
C GLU A 47 0.77 -0.66 -27.57
N LEU A 48 0.04 0.31 -27.03
CA LEU A 48 -1.42 0.19 -26.85
C LEU A 48 -2.20 0.24 -28.18
N ALA A 49 -1.64 0.89 -29.20
CA ALA A 49 -2.20 0.93 -30.55
C ALA A 49 -1.81 -0.31 -31.38
N ALA A 50 -0.59 -0.84 -31.19
CA ALA A 50 -0.11 -2.03 -31.90
C ALA A 50 -0.79 -3.34 -31.41
N ALA A 51 -1.31 -3.37 -30.19
CA ALA A 51 -2.12 -4.47 -29.68
C ALA A 51 -3.55 -4.52 -30.29
N ALA A 52 -3.90 -3.58 -31.18
CA ALA A 52 -5.24 -3.45 -31.78
C ALA A 52 -5.39 -4.07 -33.18
N GLU A 53 -4.32 -4.54 -33.81
CA GLU A 53 -4.35 -5.22 -35.10
C GLU A 53 -4.08 -6.72 -34.95
N GLY A 54 -5.12 -7.48 -34.55
CA GLY A 54 -5.07 -8.93 -34.43
C GLY A 54 -4.94 -9.61 -35.78
N SER A 55 -3.98 -10.53 -35.87
CA SER A 55 -3.85 -11.52 -36.95
C SER A 55 -4.98 -12.56 -36.87
N PRO A 56 -5.43 -13.21 -37.95
CA PRO A 56 -6.59 -14.11 -37.98
C PRO A 56 -6.46 -15.43 -37.19
N ASP A 57 -5.37 -15.63 -36.46
CA ASP A 57 -5.10 -16.84 -35.65
C ASP A 57 -5.13 -16.57 -34.12
N ASP A 58 -5.88 -15.55 -33.70
CA ASP A 58 -5.93 -15.06 -32.32
C ASP A 58 -6.91 -15.86 -31.48
N THR A 59 -6.51 -17.06 -31.06
CA THR A 59 -7.07 -17.63 -29.82
C THR A 59 -6.57 -16.75 -28.66
N PRO A 60 -7.47 -16.18 -27.83
CA PRO A 60 -7.03 -15.34 -26.70
C PRO A 60 -6.07 -16.11 -25.82
N ARG A 61 -4.88 -15.58 -25.59
CA ARG A 61 -3.90 -16.19 -24.66
C ARG A 61 -4.51 -16.29 -23.27
N PRO A 62 -4.23 -17.38 -22.52
CA PRO A 62 -4.69 -17.51 -21.14
C PRO A 62 -4.08 -16.36 -20.29
N THR A 63 -4.90 -15.37 -19.94
CA THR A 63 -4.45 -14.14 -19.28
C THR A 63 -5.00 -14.02 -17.88
N VAL A 64 -4.13 -13.72 -16.91
CA VAL A 64 -4.52 -13.26 -15.57
C VAL A 64 -4.22 -11.77 -15.45
N ILE A 65 -5.24 -10.99 -15.14
CA ILE A 65 -5.11 -9.55 -14.92
C ILE A 65 -4.89 -9.29 -13.43
N VAL A 66 -3.84 -8.55 -13.08
CA VAL A 66 -3.58 -8.08 -11.72
C VAL A 66 -3.78 -6.57 -11.67
N MET A 67 -4.79 -6.12 -10.94
CA MET A 67 -5.21 -4.73 -10.94
C MET A 67 -4.88 -4.01 -9.64
N HIS A 68 -4.36 -2.80 -9.79
CA HIS A 68 -4.18 -1.87 -8.68
C HIS A 68 -4.82 -0.51 -8.98
N ALA A 69 -4.68 0.45 -8.05
CA ALA A 69 -4.87 1.87 -8.30
C ALA A 69 -3.67 2.64 -7.75
N SER A 70 -3.14 3.60 -8.51
CA SER A 70 -2.01 4.45 -8.09
C SER A 70 -2.43 5.48 -7.04
N VAL A 71 -2.94 4.98 -5.90
CA VAL A 71 -3.25 5.74 -4.68
C VAL A 71 -2.23 5.34 -3.63
N GLY A 72 -0.99 5.79 -3.81
CA GLY A 72 0.18 5.34 -3.04
C GLY A 72 0.90 4.14 -3.70
N SER A 73 2.14 3.90 -3.28
CA SER A 73 3.01 2.88 -3.89
C SER A 73 2.70 1.44 -3.45
N GLY A 74 2.00 1.26 -2.31
CA GLY A 74 1.75 -0.06 -1.72
C GLY A 74 0.93 -0.99 -2.62
N HIS A 75 -0.20 -0.52 -3.12
CA HIS A 75 -1.09 -1.32 -3.98
C HIS A 75 -0.42 -1.79 -5.27
N ARG A 76 0.37 -0.92 -5.91
CA ARG A 76 1.18 -1.26 -7.08
C ARG A 76 2.24 -2.31 -6.75
N SER A 77 2.94 -2.14 -5.62
CA SER A 77 3.96 -3.11 -5.18
C SER A 77 3.35 -4.49 -4.88
N ALA A 78 2.16 -4.53 -4.27
CA ALA A 78 1.42 -5.77 -4.04
C ALA A 78 0.99 -6.44 -5.35
N ALA A 79 0.49 -5.66 -6.32
CA ALA A 79 0.12 -6.16 -7.64
C ALA A 79 1.33 -6.77 -8.36
N ASN A 80 2.45 -6.05 -8.39
CA ASN A 80 3.69 -6.56 -8.97
C ASN A 80 4.20 -7.82 -8.27
N ALA A 81 4.04 -7.93 -6.95
CA ALA A 81 4.43 -9.13 -6.22
C ALA A 81 3.60 -10.36 -6.64
N VAL A 82 2.29 -10.18 -6.83
CA VAL A 82 1.40 -11.26 -7.31
C VAL A 82 1.71 -11.60 -8.78
N ALA A 83 1.96 -10.60 -9.62
CA ALA A 83 2.33 -10.83 -11.02
C ALA A 83 3.63 -11.64 -11.13
N GLN A 84 4.69 -11.25 -10.43
CA GLN A 84 5.93 -12.00 -10.36
C GLN A 84 5.73 -13.42 -9.83
N ALA A 85 4.81 -13.61 -8.88
CA ALA A 85 4.50 -14.95 -8.39
C ALA A 85 3.77 -15.81 -9.44
N LEU A 86 2.88 -15.23 -10.24
CA LEU A 86 2.23 -15.93 -11.37
C LEU A 86 3.24 -16.32 -12.43
N GLU A 87 4.18 -15.43 -12.77
CA GLU A 87 5.28 -15.71 -13.69
C GLU A 87 6.19 -16.84 -13.16
N LEU A 88 6.53 -16.80 -11.87
CA LEU A 88 7.29 -17.89 -11.25
C LEU A 88 6.55 -19.23 -11.31
N LEU A 89 5.22 -19.26 -11.13
CA LEU A 89 4.43 -20.50 -11.27
C LEU A 89 4.38 -21.00 -12.71
N ARG A 90 4.39 -20.09 -13.70
CA ARG A 90 4.52 -20.44 -15.12
C ARG A 90 5.89 -21.07 -15.41
N ASP A 91 6.96 -20.41 -14.94
CA ASP A 91 8.34 -20.73 -15.33
C ASP A 91 8.94 -21.89 -14.51
N ASP A 92 8.44 -22.12 -13.27
CA ASP A 92 8.89 -23.22 -12.39
C ASP A 92 7.71 -24.10 -11.97
N PRO A 93 7.48 -25.24 -12.67
CA PRO A 93 6.42 -26.19 -12.33
C PRO A 93 6.50 -26.76 -10.90
N SER A 94 7.70 -26.79 -10.30
CA SER A 94 7.87 -27.30 -8.92
C SER A 94 7.15 -26.45 -7.88
N LEU A 95 6.90 -25.19 -8.19
CA LEU A 95 6.18 -24.26 -7.32
C LEU A 95 4.64 -24.34 -7.44
N ARG A 96 4.12 -25.08 -8.41
CA ARG A 96 2.67 -25.13 -8.71
C ARG A 96 1.84 -25.87 -7.67
N GLU A 97 2.39 -26.80 -6.91
CA GLU A 97 1.66 -27.62 -5.91
C GLU A 97 0.37 -28.22 -6.47
N SER A 98 0.44 -28.83 -7.66
CA SER A 98 -0.72 -29.41 -8.38
C SER A 98 -1.76 -28.38 -8.87
N VAL A 99 -1.48 -27.09 -8.83
CA VAL A 99 -2.35 -26.06 -9.40
C VAL A 99 -2.17 -26.04 -10.91
N PRO A 100 -3.26 -26.11 -11.70
CA PRO A 100 -3.19 -25.93 -13.15
C PRO A 100 -2.65 -24.54 -13.50
N CYS A 101 -1.56 -24.48 -14.26
CA CYS A 101 -0.99 -23.24 -14.76
C CYS A 101 -0.66 -23.42 -16.24
N PRO A 102 -1.25 -22.63 -17.14
CA PRO A 102 -0.90 -22.65 -18.55
C PRO A 102 0.59 -22.29 -18.74
N ASP A 103 1.27 -23.00 -19.63
CA ASP A 103 2.70 -22.74 -19.90
C ASP A 103 2.89 -21.43 -20.70
N ASP A 104 1.86 -20.98 -21.41
CA ASP A 104 1.78 -19.71 -22.14
C ASP A 104 1.02 -18.63 -21.36
N LEU A 105 0.88 -18.78 -20.03
CA LEU A 105 0.18 -17.84 -19.17
C LEU A 105 0.73 -16.42 -19.38
N HIS A 106 -0.14 -15.51 -19.78
CA HIS A 106 0.12 -14.08 -19.84
C HIS A 106 -0.33 -13.40 -18.55
N VAL A 107 0.52 -12.55 -17.97
CA VAL A 107 0.22 -11.79 -16.76
C VAL A 107 0.23 -10.31 -17.09
N GLU A 108 -0.90 -9.65 -16.86
CA GLU A 108 -1.09 -8.25 -17.18
C GLU A 108 -1.28 -7.45 -15.90
N VAL A 109 -0.42 -6.45 -15.63
CA VAL A 109 -0.54 -5.56 -14.47
C VAL A 109 -1.12 -4.23 -14.91
N LEU A 110 -2.29 -3.88 -14.38
CA LEU A 110 -3.03 -2.70 -14.82
C LEU A 110 -3.31 -1.73 -13.68
N ASP A 111 -3.11 -0.44 -13.94
CA ASP A 111 -3.69 0.61 -13.12
C ASP A 111 -5.12 0.90 -13.56
N VAL A 112 -6.08 0.63 -12.69
CA VAL A 112 -7.49 0.90 -12.99
C VAL A 112 -7.76 2.36 -13.34
N LEU A 113 -6.97 3.29 -12.84
CA LEU A 113 -7.15 4.73 -13.06
C LEU A 113 -6.87 5.13 -14.51
N ASP A 114 -6.04 4.38 -15.25
CA ASP A 114 -5.74 4.64 -16.65
C ASP A 114 -6.94 4.35 -17.57
N PHE A 115 -7.87 3.53 -17.12
CA PHE A 115 -9.09 3.18 -17.85
C PHE A 115 -10.28 4.12 -17.58
N GLY A 116 -10.11 5.10 -16.71
CA GLY A 116 -11.14 6.07 -16.36
C GLY A 116 -11.46 7.04 -17.50
N ARG A 117 -12.73 7.49 -17.61
CA ARG A 117 -13.12 8.60 -18.49
C ARG A 117 -12.47 9.92 -18.12
N MET A 118 -12.23 10.13 -16.83
CA MET A 118 -11.51 11.27 -16.31
C MET A 118 -10.14 10.80 -15.82
N ARG A 119 -9.07 11.46 -16.27
CA ARG A 119 -7.74 11.23 -15.67
C ARG A 119 -7.80 11.65 -14.20
N MET A 120 -7.99 10.67 -13.33
CA MET A 120 -7.95 10.88 -11.88
C MET A 120 -6.49 10.75 -11.44
N ASN A 121 -5.94 11.85 -10.92
CA ASN A 121 -4.61 11.81 -10.30
C ASN A 121 -4.74 11.13 -8.93
N GLY A 122 -3.83 10.22 -8.59
CA GLY A 122 -3.79 9.54 -7.30
C GLY A 122 -3.79 10.50 -6.10
N ASP A 123 -3.17 11.69 -6.25
CA ASP A 123 -3.16 12.75 -5.23
C ASP A 123 -4.55 13.33 -4.96
N LYS A 124 -5.36 13.52 -6.01
CA LYS A 124 -6.77 13.95 -5.85
C LYS A 124 -7.62 12.89 -5.18
N MET A 125 -7.40 11.61 -5.50
CA MET A 125 -8.07 10.52 -4.79
C MET A 125 -7.62 10.43 -3.34
N ALA A 126 -6.33 10.50 -3.06
CA ALA A 126 -5.81 10.52 -1.70
C ALA A 126 -6.38 11.68 -0.88
N SER A 127 -6.53 12.87 -1.50
CA SER A 127 -7.12 14.05 -0.83
C SER A 127 -8.61 13.88 -0.50
N MET A 128 -9.35 13.06 -1.24
CA MET A 128 -10.75 12.71 -0.90
C MET A 128 -10.84 11.89 0.40
N PHE A 129 -9.81 11.08 0.69
CA PHE A 129 -9.75 10.25 1.91
C PHE A 129 -9.13 10.96 3.11
N THR A 130 -8.36 12.03 2.88
CA THR A 130 -7.70 12.81 3.95
C THR A 130 -8.32 14.19 4.20
N GLY A 131 -9.17 14.68 3.28
CA GLY A 131 -9.80 15.99 3.29
C GLY A 131 -11.14 16.07 4.04
N PRO A 132 -11.97 17.10 3.76
CA PRO A 132 -13.26 17.33 4.39
C PRO A 132 -14.27 16.18 4.23
N THR A 133 -14.08 15.30 3.25
CA THR A 133 -14.90 14.11 2.98
C THR A 133 -14.57 12.92 3.87
N ARG A 134 -13.51 13.01 4.70
CA ARG A 134 -13.07 11.98 5.62
C ARG A 134 -14.18 11.43 6.54
N PRO A 135 -15.09 12.26 7.12
CA PRO A 135 -16.17 11.72 7.96
C PRO A 135 -17.10 10.75 7.22
N ILE A 136 -17.31 10.98 5.91
CA ILE A 136 -18.12 10.09 5.06
C ILE A 136 -17.38 8.76 4.86
N TYR A 137 -16.07 8.83 4.63
CA TYR A 137 -15.21 7.65 4.52
C TYR A 137 -15.19 6.85 5.83
N ASP A 138 -14.96 7.49 6.98
CA ASP A 138 -14.97 6.86 8.30
C ASP A 138 -16.33 6.21 8.63
N LEU A 139 -17.45 6.77 8.11
CA LEU A 139 -18.78 6.20 8.23
C LEU A 139 -18.91 4.86 7.48
N THR A 140 -18.21 4.69 6.32
CA THR A 140 -18.23 3.46 5.54
C THR A 140 -17.58 2.29 6.26
N TRP A 141 -16.66 2.57 7.19
CA TRP A 141 -15.97 1.58 8.00
C TRP A 141 -16.88 0.98 9.08
N ARG A 142 -17.74 1.83 9.67
CA ARG A 142 -18.50 1.47 10.86
C ARG A 142 -19.84 0.80 10.59
N TYR A 143 -20.49 1.08 9.45
CA TYR A 143 -21.87 0.66 9.22
C TYR A 143 -22.02 -0.18 7.96
N THR A 144 -22.46 -1.44 8.15
CA THR A 144 -22.69 -2.39 7.04
C THR A 144 -23.78 -1.93 6.06
N LEU A 145 -24.79 -1.17 6.52
CA LEU A 145 -25.87 -0.68 5.66
C LEU A 145 -25.43 0.47 4.76
N THR A 146 -24.68 1.44 5.31
CA THR A 146 -24.12 2.56 4.53
C THR A 146 -23.06 2.06 3.55
N GLY A 147 -22.23 1.08 3.94
CA GLY A 147 -21.30 0.42 3.05
C GLY A 147 -21.99 -0.26 1.86
N ARG A 148 -23.16 -0.91 2.07
CA ARG A 148 -23.94 -1.52 1.00
C ARG A 148 -24.52 -0.52 0.01
N LEU A 149 -25.07 0.60 0.50
CA LEU A 149 -25.63 1.65 -0.35
C LEU A 149 -24.52 2.35 -1.17
N LEU A 150 -23.40 2.66 -0.52
CA LEU A 150 -22.25 3.27 -1.19
C LEU A 150 -21.62 2.33 -2.20
N TRP A 151 -21.58 1.03 -1.88
CA TRP A 151 -21.09 0.02 -2.81
C TRP A 151 -22.01 -0.10 -4.05
N ALA A 152 -23.34 -0.09 -3.87
CA ALA A 152 -24.30 -0.06 -4.99
C ALA A 152 -24.06 1.16 -5.89
N GLY A 153 -23.90 2.33 -5.27
CA GLY A 153 -23.49 3.56 -5.98
C GLY A 153 -22.14 3.42 -6.69
N GLY A 154 -21.18 2.79 -6.02
CA GLY A 154 -19.82 2.56 -6.54
C GLY A 154 -19.80 1.66 -7.78
N THR A 155 -20.61 0.59 -7.80
CA THR A 155 -20.70 -0.30 -8.97
C THR A 155 -21.39 0.39 -10.16
N ALA A 156 -22.48 1.14 -9.92
CA ALA A 156 -23.11 1.95 -10.96
C ALA A 156 -22.14 3.01 -11.50
N TRP A 157 -21.39 3.65 -10.61
CA TRP A 157 -20.36 4.60 -10.98
C TRP A 157 -19.26 3.96 -11.82
N SER A 158 -18.79 2.76 -11.45
CA SER A 158 -17.75 2.05 -12.20
C SER A 158 -18.18 1.74 -13.63
N ARG A 159 -19.46 1.40 -13.85
CA ARG A 159 -20.01 1.19 -15.20
C ARG A 159 -19.92 2.41 -16.10
N ILE A 160 -20.17 3.59 -15.54
CA ILE A 160 -20.15 4.85 -16.27
C ILE A 160 -18.72 5.35 -16.47
N MET A 161 -17.88 5.20 -15.47
CA MET A 161 -16.56 5.84 -15.42
C MET A 161 -15.44 5.00 -16.07
N PHE A 162 -15.60 3.67 -16.17
CA PHE A 162 -14.55 2.75 -16.66
C PHE A 162 -14.98 1.90 -17.87
N PRO A 163 -15.59 2.50 -18.94
CA PRO A 163 -16.03 1.73 -20.10
C PRO A 163 -14.88 1.09 -20.88
N ARG A 164 -13.68 1.72 -20.87
CA ARG A 164 -12.48 1.19 -21.53
C ARG A 164 -12.04 -0.13 -20.90
N PHE A 165 -12.10 -0.24 -19.58
CA PHE A 165 -11.77 -1.49 -18.89
C PHE A 165 -12.78 -2.61 -19.23
N THR A 166 -14.06 -2.27 -19.31
CA THR A 166 -15.09 -3.23 -19.73
C THR A 166 -14.82 -3.78 -21.14
N GLU A 167 -14.37 -2.90 -22.05
CA GLU A 167 -14.02 -3.32 -23.42
C GLU A 167 -12.75 -4.16 -23.44
N HIS A 168 -11.74 -3.80 -22.62
CA HIS A 168 -10.54 -4.58 -22.45
C HIS A 168 -10.84 -6.00 -21.95
N VAL A 169 -11.65 -6.16 -20.90
CA VAL A 169 -12.12 -7.47 -20.41
C VAL A 169 -12.86 -8.25 -21.49
N ARG A 170 -13.66 -7.58 -22.32
CA ARG A 170 -14.41 -8.24 -23.42
C ARG A 170 -13.47 -8.85 -24.46
N LYS A 171 -12.35 -8.20 -24.76
CA LYS A 171 -11.34 -8.67 -25.72
C LYS A 171 -10.41 -9.72 -25.13
N THR A 172 -9.96 -9.51 -23.89
CA THR A 172 -8.93 -10.34 -23.24
C THR A 172 -9.48 -11.69 -22.77
N HIS A 173 -10.77 -11.79 -22.41
CA HIS A 173 -11.35 -12.99 -21.80
C HIS A 173 -10.52 -13.55 -20.64
N PRO A 174 -10.26 -12.76 -19.57
CA PRO A 174 -9.28 -13.14 -18.55
C PRO A 174 -9.69 -14.42 -17.83
N LEU A 175 -8.71 -15.25 -17.49
CA LEU A 175 -8.87 -16.43 -16.64
C LEU A 175 -9.28 -16.05 -15.21
N ALA A 176 -8.66 -14.99 -14.67
CA ALA A 176 -8.95 -14.45 -13.35
C ALA A 176 -8.54 -12.96 -13.29
N ILE A 177 -9.16 -12.22 -12.38
CA ILE A 177 -8.72 -10.85 -12.04
C ILE A 177 -8.37 -10.79 -10.56
N VAL A 178 -7.13 -10.41 -10.24
CA VAL A 178 -6.64 -10.19 -8.88
C VAL A 178 -6.60 -8.70 -8.60
N CYS A 179 -7.24 -8.24 -7.53
CA CYS A 179 -7.41 -6.83 -7.23
C CYS A 179 -6.73 -6.47 -5.90
N THR A 180 -5.71 -5.63 -5.94
CA THR A 180 -5.01 -5.17 -4.74
C THR A 180 -5.55 -3.83 -4.20
N HIS A 181 -6.57 -3.28 -4.85
CA HIS A 181 -7.23 -2.04 -4.44
C HIS A 181 -8.75 -2.15 -4.60
N ILE A 182 -9.47 -1.49 -3.70
CA ILE A 182 -10.93 -1.50 -3.64
C ILE A 182 -11.60 -0.99 -4.93
N THR A 183 -11.05 0.07 -5.56
CA THR A 183 -11.54 0.59 -6.83
C THR A 183 -11.38 -0.44 -7.94
N ALA A 184 -10.23 -1.11 -8.01
CA ALA A 184 -9.95 -2.18 -8.96
C ALA A 184 -10.98 -3.31 -8.84
N ALA A 185 -11.27 -3.76 -7.60
CA ALA A 185 -12.23 -4.81 -7.34
C ALA A 185 -13.66 -4.43 -7.78
N ASN A 186 -14.11 -3.21 -7.48
CA ASN A 186 -15.44 -2.73 -7.89
C ASN A 186 -15.55 -2.59 -9.41
N VAL A 187 -14.50 -2.13 -10.08
CA VAL A 187 -14.46 -2.02 -11.54
C VAL A 187 -14.45 -3.40 -12.20
N ALA A 188 -13.70 -4.37 -11.65
CA ALA A 188 -13.71 -5.76 -12.13
C ALA A 188 -15.09 -6.39 -12.01
N VAL A 189 -15.78 -6.20 -10.88
CA VAL A 189 -17.18 -6.65 -10.69
C VAL A 189 -18.10 -6.00 -11.72
N GLY A 190 -17.98 -4.69 -11.93
CA GLY A 190 -18.77 -3.96 -12.92
C GLY A 190 -18.55 -4.50 -14.35
N ALA A 191 -17.30 -4.74 -14.74
CA ALA A 191 -16.96 -5.30 -16.06
C ALA A 191 -17.50 -6.71 -16.23
N ARG A 192 -17.35 -7.61 -15.22
CA ARG A 192 -17.91 -8.96 -15.24
C ARG A 192 -19.44 -8.95 -15.44
N MET A 193 -20.13 -8.05 -14.78
CA MET A 193 -21.58 -7.92 -14.89
C MET A 193 -22.03 -7.42 -16.27
N ILE A 194 -21.30 -6.46 -16.85
CA ILE A 194 -21.66 -5.89 -18.16
C ILE A 194 -21.35 -6.84 -19.29
N THR A 195 -20.15 -7.47 -19.26
CA THR A 195 -19.72 -8.39 -20.34
C THR A 195 -20.44 -9.73 -20.28
N GLY A 196 -20.93 -10.10 -19.10
CA GLY A 196 -21.51 -11.42 -18.86
C GLY A 196 -20.48 -12.54 -18.88
N GLN A 197 -19.19 -12.28 -18.97
CA GLN A 197 -18.11 -13.26 -18.88
C GLN A 197 -18.00 -13.87 -17.49
N SER A 198 -17.50 -15.09 -17.40
CA SER A 198 -17.31 -15.80 -16.13
C SER A 198 -15.83 -15.93 -15.83
N PHE A 199 -15.34 -15.12 -14.92
CA PHE A 199 -13.99 -15.21 -14.36
C PHE A 199 -14.03 -14.91 -12.86
N PRO A 200 -13.20 -15.54 -12.04
CA PRO A 200 -13.10 -15.23 -10.63
C PRO A 200 -12.44 -13.87 -10.38
N ILE A 201 -12.90 -13.22 -9.30
CA ILE A 201 -12.34 -11.97 -8.78
C ILE A 201 -11.76 -12.25 -7.41
N VAL A 202 -10.44 -12.14 -7.27
CA VAL A 202 -9.69 -12.32 -6.05
C VAL A 202 -9.34 -10.96 -5.47
N CYS A 203 -9.83 -10.68 -4.26
CA CYS A 203 -9.55 -9.45 -3.53
C CYS A 203 -8.38 -9.64 -2.57
N VAL A 204 -7.41 -8.74 -2.65
CA VAL A 204 -6.18 -8.76 -1.87
C VAL A 204 -6.02 -7.41 -1.17
N PRO A 205 -6.68 -7.18 -0.02
CA PRO A 205 -6.45 -5.99 0.78
C PRO A 205 -5.00 -5.95 1.28
N THR A 206 -4.41 -4.75 1.27
CA THR A 206 -2.98 -4.54 1.53
C THR A 206 -2.68 -3.92 2.90
N ASP A 207 -3.66 -3.92 3.79
CA ASP A 207 -3.58 -3.51 5.18
C ASP A 207 -4.13 -4.61 6.09
N TYR A 208 -4.06 -4.42 7.40
CA TYR A 208 -4.52 -5.41 8.38
C TYR A 208 -6.01 -5.31 8.75
N GLU A 209 -6.79 -4.56 7.98
CA GLU A 209 -8.25 -4.52 8.05
C GLU A 209 -8.87 -4.33 6.67
N THR A 210 -10.11 -4.81 6.48
CA THR A 210 -10.86 -4.62 5.25
C THR A 210 -11.80 -3.44 5.36
N GLU A 211 -11.81 -2.60 4.34
CA GLU A 211 -12.76 -1.50 4.20
C GLU A 211 -14.17 -1.99 3.83
N GLY A 212 -15.19 -1.23 4.25
CA GLY A 212 -16.58 -1.53 3.95
C GLY A 212 -16.96 -1.44 2.47
N LEU A 213 -16.15 -0.77 1.66
CA LEU A 213 -16.39 -0.56 0.23
C LEU A 213 -15.91 -1.71 -0.67
N TRP A 214 -15.23 -2.73 -0.15
CA TRP A 214 -14.91 -3.91 -0.93
C TRP A 214 -16.18 -4.61 -1.41
N PRO A 215 -16.21 -5.21 -2.62
CA PRO A 215 -17.40 -5.87 -3.17
C PRO A 215 -17.62 -7.26 -2.54
N HIS A 216 -17.91 -7.29 -1.24
CA HIS A 216 -17.96 -8.48 -0.40
C HIS A 216 -18.83 -9.61 -0.97
N LEU A 217 -19.98 -9.29 -1.57
CA LEU A 217 -20.93 -10.27 -2.07
C LEU A 217 -20.60 -10.77 -3.49
N HIS A 218 -19.73 -10.06 -4.21
CA HIS A 218 -19.43 -10.34 -5.61
C HIS A 218 -17.99 -10.76 -5.86
N SER A 219 -17.15 -10.74 -4.84
CA SER A 219 -15.81 -11.32 -4.90
C SER A 219 -15.89 -12.83 -4.69
N ASP A 220 -15.05 -13.55 -5.40
CA ASP A 220 -15.00 -15.01 -5.33
C ASP A 220 -14.04 -15.47 -4.24
N LEU A 221 -13.01 -14.66 -3.92
CA LEU A 221 -12.09 -14.93 -2.83
C LEU A 221 -11.56 -13.63 -2.23
N PHE A 222 -11.39 -13.63 -0.91
CA PHE A 222 -10.61 -12.65 -0.14
C PHE A 222 -9.34 -13.31 0.37
N CYS A 223 -8.19 -12.84 -0.07
CA CYS A 223 -6.88 -13.21 0.46
C CYS A 223 -6.50 -12.17 1.52
N VAL A 224 -6.60 -12.54 2.78
CA VAL A 224 -6.46 -11.61 3.91
C VAL A 224 -5.14 -11.77 4.65
N ALA A 225 -4.74 -10.73 5.37
CA ALA A 225 -3.45 -10.67 6.04
C ALA A 225 -3.33 -11.69 7.20
N ASN A 226 -4.41 -11.84 7.98
CA ASN A 226 -4.44 -12.68 9.18
C ASN A 226 -5.87 -12.99 9.62
N GLU A 227 -6.02 -13.76 10.71
CA GLU A 227 -7.31 -14.16 11.27
C GLU A 227 -8.16 -12.97 11.73
N SER A 228 -7.56 -11.99 12.39
CA SER A 228 -8.28 -10.79 12.84
C SER A 228 -8.96 -10.07 11.68
N MET A 229 -8.30 -10.04 10.53
CA MET A 229 -8.85 -9.47 9.30
C MET A 229 -9.98 -10.34 8.73
N ALA A 230 -9.85 -11.67 8.76
CA ALA A 230 -10.92 -12.59 8.38
C ALA A 230 -12.18 -12.36 9.23
N GLU A 231 -12.01 -12.13 10.52
CA GLU A 231 -13.13 -11.81 11.42
C GLU A 231 -13.88 -10.53 11.07
N THR A 232 -13.24 -9.56 10.43
CA THR A 232 -13.92 -8.34 9.94
C THR A 232 -14.83 -8.59 8.73
N LEU A 233 -14.64 -9.70 8.01
CA LEU A 233 -15.44 -10.10 6.85
C LEU A 233 -16.69 -10.89 7.24
N ARG A 234 -16.66 -11.64 8.34
CA ARG A 234 -17.80 -12.45 8.81
C ARG A 234 -19.07 -11.64 9.06
N PRO A 235 -19.06 -10.51 9.78
CA PRO A 235 -20.24 -9.65 9.93
C PRO A 235 -20.76 -9.07 8.61
N ARG A 236 -19.89 -9.00 7.58
CA ARG A 236 -20.22 -8.55 6.24
C ARG A 236 -20.78 -9.68 5.37
N LYS A 237 -20.96 -10.87 5.95
CA LYS A 237 -21.55 -12.06 5.34
C LYS A 237 -20.77 -12.59 4.14
N VAL A 238 -19.45 -12.44 4.17
CA VAL A 238 -18.56 -13.18 3.27
C VAL A 238 -18.54 -14.64 3.74
N PRO A 239 -18.86 -15.62 2.87
CA PRO A 239 -18.78 -17.03 3.21
C PRO A 239 -17.35 -17.45 3.59
N GLU A 240 -17.19 -18.36 4.55
CA GLU A 240 -15.89 -18.84 5.01
C GLU A 240 -15.04 -19.46 3.90
N ASP A 241 -15.68 -20.18 2.98
CA ASP A 241 -15.01 -20.78 1.80
C ASP A 241 -14.47 -19.74 0.81
N ARG A 242 -14.80 -18.45 1.01
CA ARG A 242 -14.28 -17.32 0.24
C ARG A 242 -13.30 -16.45 1.02
N ILE A 243 -12.80 -16.93 2.13
CA ILE A 243 -11.79 -16.23 2.93
C ILE A 243 -10.59 -17.16 3.09
N THR A 244 -9.43 -16.69 2.69
CA THR A 244 -8.15 -17.42 2.86
C THR A 244 -7.10 -16.50 3.47
N ILE A 245 -6.45 -16.98 4.52
CA ILE A 245 -5.37 -16.24 5.17
C ILE A 245 -4.07 -16.53 4.42
N THR A 246 -3.69 -15.64 3.54
CA THR A 246 -2.44 -15.73 2.75
C THR A 246 -1.34 -14.85 3.28
N GLY A 247 -1.69 -13.77 3.96
CA GLY A 247 -0.80 -12.63 4.21
C GLY A 247 -0.91 -11.56 3.12
N ILE A 248 -0.29 -10.42 3.36
CA ILE A 248 -0.12 -9.35 2.37
C ILE A 248 1.02 -9.75 1.42
N PRO A 249 0.87 -9.64 0.09
CA PRO A 249 1.88 -10.11 -0.85
C PRO A 249 3.10 -9.17 -0.90
N ALA A 250 4.23 -9.65 -0.39
CA ALA A 250 5.54 -9.07 -0.63
C ALA A 250 6.17 -9.71 -1.88
N ARG A 251 7.09 -9.00 -2.53
CA ARG A 251 7.81 -9.50 -3.71
C ARG A 251 8.45 -10.87 -3.42
N PRO A 252 8.49 -11.80 -4.38
CA PRO A 252 9.05 -13.15 -4.18
C PRO A 252 10.50 -13.17 -3.65
N ALA A 253 11.27 -12.11 -3.86
CA ALA A 253 12.60 -11.97 -3.28
C ALA A 253 12.59 -12.08 -1.73
N PHE A 254 11.52 -11.62 -1.05
CA PHE A 254 11.38 -11.71 0.40
C PHE A 254 11.09 -13.13 0.94
N ARG A 255 10.91 -14.12 0.07
CA ARG A 255 10.85 -15.54 0.45
C ARG A 255 12.24 -16.12 0.75
N LYS A 256 13.26 -15.56 0.11
CA LYS A 256 14.64 -16.05 0.24
C LYS A 256 15.19 -15.71 1.63
N THR A 257 16.04 -16.59 2.12
CA THR A 257 16.90 -16.29 3.27
C THR A 257 18.20 -15.74 2.75
N TYR A 258 18.62 -14.60 3.27
CA TYR A 258 19.87 -13.95 2.89
C TYR A 258 20.87 -14.06 4.03
N ASP A 259 22.13 -14.25 3.68
CA ASP A 259 23.23 -14.16 4.63
C ASP A 259 23.48 -12.68 4.97
N LYS A 260 23.53 -12.38 6.25
CA LYS A 260 23.62 -11.02 6.76
C LYS A 260 24.99 -10.39 6.45
N ALA A 261 26.06 -11.16 6.60
CA ALA A 261 27.43 -10.68 6.35
C ALA A 261 27.64 -10.42 4.83
N ALA A 262 27.20 -11.34 3.99
CA ALA A 262 27.25 -11.17 2.54
C ALA A 262 26.41 -9.97 2.07
N GLY A 263 25.22 -9.77 2.65
CA GLY A 263 24.41 -8.60 2.38
C GLY A 263 25.08 -7.28 2.77
N ARG A 264 25.73 -7.24 3.93
CA ARG A 264 26.51 -6.06 4.35
C ARG A 264 27.68 -5.78 3.40
N GLU A 265 28.42 -6.81 3.01
CA GLU A 265 29.52 -6.68 2.05
C GLU A 265 29.02 -6.10 0.72
N LYS A 266 27.94 -6.65 0.17
CA LYS A 266 27.34 -6.21 -1.09
C LYS A 266 26.98 -4.71 -1.08
N PHE A 267 26.49 -4.21 0.03
CA PHE A 267 26.08 -2.80 0.18
C PHE A 267 27.17 -1.90 0.79
N GLY A 268 28.39 -2.42 1.00
CA GLY A 268 29.52 -1.66 1.56
C GLY A 268 29.30 -1.23 3.00
N LEU A 269 28.57 -2.04 3.78
CA LEU A 269 28.20 -1.73 5.18
C LEU A 269 29.18 -2.36 6.16
N PRO A 270 29.46 -1.70 7.30
CA PRO A 270 30.36 -2.24 8.31
C PRO A 270 29.83 -3.53 8.93
N GLN A 271 30.74 -4.50 9.15
CA GLN A 271 30.39 -5.80 9.73
C GLN A 271 30.26 -5.75 11.25
N ASP A 272 30.99 -4.86 11.89
CA ASP A 272 31.13 -4.72 13.37
C ASP A 272 30.14 -3.74 13.99
N LYS A 273 29.28 -3.10 13.19
CA LYS A 273 28.29 -2.12 13.65
C LYS A 273 26.88 -2.67 13.61
N ARG A 274 26.01 -2.12 14.44
CA ARG A 274 24.56 -2.30 14.30
C ARG A 274 24.08 -1.49 13.12
N ILE A 275 23.49 -2.12 12.13
CA ILE A 275 22.93 -1.46 10.96
C ILE A 275 21.47 -1.08 11.22
N VAL A 276 21.20 0.22 11.22
CA VAL A 276 19.84 0.79 11.29
C VAL A 276 19.49 1.32 9.91
N LEU A 277 18.48 0.74 9.27
CA LEU A 277 18.02 1.09 7.94
C LEU A 277 16.80 2.01 8.03
N ALA A 278 16.87 3.21 7.46
CA ALA A 278 15.74 4.14 7.36
C ALA A 278 15.21 4.18 5.92
N LEU A 279 13.92 3.89 5.76
CA LEU A 279 13.26 3.86 4.44
C LEU A 279 12.54 5.18 4.16
N ALA A 280 13.27 6.13 3.56
CA ALA A 280 12.81 7.50 3.32
C ALA A 280 12.41 7.78 1.86
N GLY A 281 12.51 6.79 0.98
CA GLY A 281 12.34 6.94 -0.46
C GLY A 281 10.93 6.75 -1.00
N ALA A 282 9.94 6.44 -0.17
CA ALA A 282 8.56 6.39 -0.65
C ALA A 282 8.08 7.81 -0.99
N TYR A 283 7.35 7.96 -2.12
CA TYR A 283 6.58 9.18 -2.38
C TYR A 283 5.63 9.39 -1.19
N LEU A 284 5.89 10.47 -0.47
CA LEU A 284 5.17 10.79 0.74
C LEU A 284 4.18 11.89 0.41
N PRO A 285 2.86 11.63 0.37
CA PRO A 285 1.87 12.69 0.37
C PRO A 285 2.12 13.64 1.56
N THR A 286 1.75 14.90 1.43
CA THR A 286 1.99 15.98 2.40
C THR A 286 1.87 15.60 3.90
N PRO A 287 0.97 14.67 4.33
CA PRO A 287 0.92 14.23 5.72
C PRO A 287 2.16 13.47 6.22
N TYR A 288 2.98 12.94 5.32
CA TYR A 288 4.18 12.14 5.64
C TYR A 288 5.50 12.91 5.56
N VAL A 289 5.48 14.18 5.18
CA VAL A 289 6.67 15.09 5.23
C VAL A 289 7.32 15.03 6.62
N ARG A 290 6.52 14.86 7.67
CA ARG A 290 7.00 14.71 9.05
C ARG A 290 7.89 13.50 9.31
N PHE A 291 7.84 12.45 8.47
CA PHE A 291 8.78 11.32 8.57
C PHE A 291 10.21 11.81 8.26
N ARG A 292 10.40 12.49 7.14
CA ARG A 292 11.69 13.06 6.74
C ARG A 292 12.17 14.10 7.75
N GLU A 293 11.30 15.04 8.17
CA GLU A 293 11.62 16.02 9.20
C GLU A 293 12.09 15.37 10.51
N ALA A 294 11.47 14.28 10.92
CA ALA A 294 11.88 13.58 12.13
C ALA A 294 13.22 12.87 11.96
N LEU A 295 13.48 12.33 10.76
CA LEU A 295 14.74 11.70 10.41
C LEU A 295 15.86 12.74 10.37
N ASP A 296 15.67 13.86 9.68
CA ASP A 296 16.65 14.97 9.58
C ASP A 296 16.98 15.50 10.98
N LYS A 297 15.97 15.78 11.81
CA LYS A 297 16.16 16.24 13.20
C LYS A 297 16.82 15.20 14.11
N MET A 298 16.86 13.94 13.73
CA MET A 298 17.55 12.88 14.46
C MET A 298 19.05 12.84 14.13
N LEU A 299 19.47 13.23 12.93
CA LEU A 299 20.85 13.16 12.48
C LEU A 299 21.88 13.72 13.50
N PRO A 300 21.68 14.92 14.08
CA PRO A 300 22.64 15.48 15.05
C PRO A 300 22.86 14.60 16.29
N TYR A 301 21.96 13.66 16.56
CA TYR A 301 22.07 12.78 17.73
C TYR A 301 22.82 11.47 17.43
N LEU A 302 23.18 11.18 16.17
CA LEU A 302 23.88 9.95 15.80
C LEU A 302 25.22 9.77 16.48
N HIS A 303 25.90 10.86 16.86
CA HIS A 303 27.16 10.78 17.61
C HIS A 303 27.03 10.06 18.97
N ARG A 304 25.80 9.94 19.51
CA ARG A 304 25.53 9.19 20.75
C ARG A 304 25.55 7.67 20.52
N PHE A 305 25.35 7.21 19.29
CA PHE A 305 25.21 5.80 18.92
C PHE A 305 26.48 5.30 18.23
N LYS A 306 27.59 5.24 18.96
CA LYS A 306 28.94 4.90 18.43
C LYS A 306 29.01 3.53 17.76
N ASN A 307 28.19 2.57 18.20
CA ASN A 307 28.14 1.22 17.63
C ASN A 307 27.06 1.05 16.57
N THR A 308 26.39 2.13 16.19
CA THR A 308 25.33 2.12 15.17
C THR A 308 25.82 2.79 13.89
N HIS A 309 25.49 2.21 12.76
CA HIS A 309 25.64 2.79 11.43
C HIS A 309 24.25 2.96 10.83
N LEU A 310 23.88 4.19 10.48
CA LEU A 310 22.60 4.52 9.87
C LEU A 310 22.70 4.43 8.36
N VAL A 311 21.82 3.65 7.75
CA VAL A 311 21.66 3.57 6.30
C VAL A 311 20.34 4.23 5.93
N ILE A 312 20.35 5.25 5.10
CA ILE A 312 19.14 5.95 4.69
C ILE A 312 18.93 5.69 3.19
N VAL A 313 17.80 5.07 2.85
CA VAL A 313 17.40 4.90 1.45
C VAL A 313 16.47 6.05 1.06
N ALA A 314 16.96 6.95 0.23
CA ALA A 314 16.20 8.10 -0.29
C ALA A 314 15.33 7.75 -1.51
N GLY A 315 15.53 6.58 -2.12
CA GLY A 315 14.78 6.12 -3.28
C GLY A 315 15.09 6.93 -4.53
N ALA A 316 14.06 7.23 -5.33
CA ALA A 316 14.22 8.01 -6.56
C ALA A 316 14.33 9.53 -6.34
N ASP A 317 14.31 10.01 -5.10
CA ASP A 317 14.40 11.43 -4.75
C ASP A 317 15.87 11.87 -4.60
N ALA A 318 16.49 12.19 -5.72
CA ALA A 318 17.90 12.60 -5.77
C ALA A 318 18.16 13.92 -5.03
N GLU A 319 17.17 14.81 -4.93
CA GLU A 319 17.29 16.07 -4.20
C GLU A 319 17.38 15.81 -2.70
N TYR A 320 16.50 14.98 -2.18
CA TYR A 320 16.52 14.58 -0.77
C TYR A 320 17.78 13.77 -0.43
N ALA A 321 18.24 12.90 -1.31
CA ALA A 321 19.50 12.18 -1.13
C ALA A 321 20.69 13.13 -1.02
N SER A 322 20.74 14.15 -1.89
CA SER A 322 21.78 15.18 -1.89
C SER A 322 21.72 16.07 -0.64
N HIS A 323 20.51 16.40 -0.17
CA HIS A 323 20.31 17.11 1.09
C HIS A 323 20.88 16.31 2.25
N LEU A 324 20.50 15.04 2.39
CA LEU A 324 20.97 14.16 3.49
C LEU A 324 22.50 14.00 3.50
N ARG A 325 23.14 13.88 2.32
CA ARG A 325 24.61 13.76 2.22
C ARG A 325 25.27 15.05 2.76
N ARG A 326 24.79 16.23 2.32
CA ARG A 326 25.31 17.53 2.83
C ARG A 326 25.11 17.68 4.33
N GLU A 327 23.94 17.37 4.86
CA GLU A 327 23.67 17.39 6.31
C GLU A 327 24.64 16.50 7.08
N CYS A 328 24.87 15.27 6.59
CA CYS A 328 25.82 14.35 7.22
C CYS A 328 27.26 14.91 7.21
N ASP A 329 27.69 15.52 6.10
CA ASP A 329 29.02 16.14 5.97
C ASP A 329 29.16 17.36 6.89
N GLU A 330 28.18 18.27 6.90
CA GLU A 330 28.17 19.49 7.72
C GLU A 330 28.16 19.16 9.22
N LEU A 331 27.44 18.10 9.62
CA LEU A 331 27.38 17.64 11.01
C LEU A 331 28.58 16.74 11.39
N GLY A 332 29.46 16.42 10.44
CA GLY A 332 30.60 15.52 10.67
C GLY A 332 30.19 14.12 11.12
N ILE A 333 29.17 13.54 10.52
CA ILE A 333 28.61 12.24 10.90
C ILE A 333 29.29 11.12 10.08
N PRO A 334 30.24 10.35 10.65
CA PRO A 334 30.97 9.32 9.92
C PRO A 334 30.22 7.98 9.86
N ASN A 335 29.16 7.82 10.64
CA ASN A 335 28.42 6.58 10.80
C ASN A 335 27.05 6.62 10.13
N ALA A 336 26.98 7.25 8.94
CA ALA A 336 25.81 7.27 8.11
C ALA A 336 26.17 6.97 6.64
N THR A 337 25.30 6.27 5.93
CA THR A 337 25.35 6.04 4.48
C THR A 337 24.02 6.40 3.86
N VAL A 338 24.03 7.25 2.83
CA VAL A 338 22.83 7.62 2.08
C VAL A 338 22.85 6.91 0.74
N LEU A 339 21.86 6.03 0.53
CA LEU A 339 21.63 5.29 -0.69
C LEU A 339 20.50 5.92 -1.49
N ASP A 340 20.64 5.96 -2.79
CA ASP A 340 19.59 6.31 -3.73
C ASP A 340 18.57 5.15 -3.86
N TYR A 341 18.06 4.90 -5.06
CA TYR A 341 17.24 3.71 -5.31
C TYR A 341 18.06 2.44 -5.15
N VAL A 342 17.54 1.46 -4.42
CA VAL A 342 18.22 0.20 -4.13
C VAL A 342 17.52 -0.97 -4.81
N GLU A 343 18.25 -1.64 -5.67
CA GLU A 343 17.91 -3.00 -6.10
C GLU A 343 18.32 -3.99 -5.01
N GLY A 344 17.46 -4.99 -4.72
CA GLY A 344 17.76 -5.96 -3.67
C GLY A 344 17.36 -5.52 -2.25
N MET A 345 16.28 -4.76 -2.12
CA MET A 345 15.75 -4.29 -0.83
C MET A 345 15.55 -5.43 0.19
N ALA A 346 15.12 -6.62 -0.25
CA ALA A 346 14.96 -7.78 0.63
C ALA A 346 16.28 -8.19 1.30
N GLU A 347 17.38 -8.14 0.55
CA GLU A 347 18.71 -8.45 1.03
C GLU A 347 19.25 -7.35 1.97
N LEU A 348 19.04 -6.08 1.63
CA LEU A 348 19.41 -4.95 2.47
C LEU A 348 18.65 -4.96 3.81
N MET A 349 17.34 -5.24 3.78
CA MET A 349 16.55 -5.39 5.02
C MET A 349 17.05 -6.56 5.87
N ALA A 350 17.37 -7.71 5.25
CA ALA A 350 17.91 -8.87 5.95
C ALA A 350 19.32 -8.62 6.54
N ALA A 351 20.11 -7.75 5.90
CA ALA A 351 21.43 -7.32 6.38
C ALA A 351 21.35 -6.34 7.57
N SER A 352 20.18 -5.76 7.80
CA SER A 352 19.96 -4.74 8.83
C SER A 352 19.59 -5.36 10.19
N ASP A 353 19.87 -4.63 11.29
CA ASP A 353 19.51 -5.03 12.66
C ASP A 353 18.22 -4.37 13.13
N LEU A 354 17.83 -3.27 12.50
CA LEU A 354 16.65 -2.50 12.82
C LEU A 354 16.23 -1.70 11.57
N VAL A 355 14.93 -1.61 11.34
CA VAL A 355 14.38 -0.81 10.23
C VAL A 355 13.50 0.32 10.78
N ILE A 356 13.73 1.54 10.33
CA ILE A 356 12.87 2.69 10.57
C ILE A 356 12.05 2.91 9.31
N CYS A 357 10.74 2.80 9.42
CA CYS A 357 9.85 2.93 8.26
C CYS A 357 8.52 3.58 8.64
N LYS A 358 7.75 3.97 7.63
CA LYS A 358 6.35 4.36 7.84
C LYS A 358 5.47 3.12 8.06
N PRO A 359 4.31 3.25 8.75
CA PRO A 359 3.43 2.11 9.07
C PRO A 359 2.57 1.62 7.88
N GLY A 360 3.10 1.64 6.65
CA GLY A 360 2.39 1.13 5.47
C GLY A 360 2.36 -0.39 5.40
N GLY A 361 1.21 -0.99 5.05
CA GLY A 361 0.98 -2.43 5.07
C GLY A 361 2.06 -3.24 4.33
N LEU A 362 2.48 -2.81 3.15
CA LEU A 362 3.54 -3.49 2.38
C LEU A 362 4.90 -3.42 3.08
N THR A 363 5.32 -2.24 3.51
CA THR A 363 6.64 -2.05 4.12
C THR A 363 6.77 -2.87 5.39
N VAL A 364 5.75 -2.87 6.27
CA VAL A 364 5.78 -3.68 7.49
C VAL A 364 5.76 -5.17 7.18
N THR A 365 5.07 -5.60 6.14
CA THR A 365 5.08 -7.00 5.67
C THR A 365 6.46 -7.40 5.13
N GLU A 366 7.12 -6.53 4.37
CA GLU A 366 8.49 -6.73 3.88
C GLU A 366 9.48 -6.87 5.04
N CYS A 367 9.37 -6.01 6.08
CA CYS A 367 10.16 -6.13 7.31
C CYS A 367 9.92 -7.47 8.02
N LEU A 368 8.66 -7.88 8.18
CA LEU A 368 8.31 -9.18 8.79
C LEU A 368 8.91 -10.35 8.00
N CYS A 369 8.80 -10.32 6.65
CA CYS A 369 9.36 -11.36 5.79
C CYS A 369 10.88 -11.42 5.85
N ALA A 370 11.56 -10.27 5.87
CA ALA A 370 13.00 -10.15 6.02
C ALA A 370 13.51 -10.46 7.44
N LYS A 371 12.63 -10.70 8.40
CA LYS A 371 12.94 -10.83 9.83
C LYS A 371 13.68 -9.60 10.37
N ALA A 372 13.27 -8.43 9.96
CA ALA A 372 13.85 -7.15 10.36
C ALA A 372 12.96 -6.51 11.44
N PRO A 373 13.47 -6.31 12.67
CA PRO A 373 12.78 -5.56 13.71
C PRO A 373 12.49 -4.14 13.24
N MET A 374 11.40 -3.52 13.68
CA MET A 374 11.02 -2.24 13.12
C MET A 374 10.59 -1.18 14.15
N ILE A 375 10.95 0.06 13.86
CA ILE A 375 10.37 1.26 14.47
C ILE A 375 9.49 1.94 13.41
N LEU A 376 8.21 2.05 13.70
CA LEU A 376 7.26 2.77 12.88
C LEU A 376 7.36 4.27 13.21
N LEU A 377 7.79 5.08 12.24
CA LEU A 377 8.00 6.51 12.44
C LEU A 377 6.91 7.32 11.76
N GLY A 378 6.37 8.30 12.49
CA GLY A 378 5.41 9.27 12.01
C GLY A 378 3.99 8.99 12.45
N ARG A 379 3.09 9.94 12.18
CA ARG A 379 1.66 9.79 12.47
C ARG A 379 1.02 8.87 11.45
N ALA A 380 0.30 7.89 11.92
CA ALA A 380 -0.52 7.03 11.10
C ALA A 380 -1.88 7.68 10.82
N TYR A 381 -2.43 7.45 9.63
CA TYR A 381 -3.74 7.95 9.21
C TYR A 381 -4.57 6.82 8.61
N GLY A 382 -5.89 6.85 8.82
CA GLY A 382 -6.80 5.86 8.25
C GLY A 382 -6.38 4.43 8.56
N GLN A 383 -6.16 3.64 7.55
CA GLN A 383 -5.77 2.23 7.60
C GLN A 383 -4.42 2.00 8.31
N GLU A 384 -3.47 2.92 8.16
CA GLU A 384 -2.15 2.78 8.81
C GLU A 384 -2.24 2.81 10.35
N ASN A 385 -3.29 3.45 10.93
CA ASN A 385 -3.53 3.37 12.38
C ASN A 385 -3.79 1.93 12.85
N ILE A 386 -4.39 1.13 11.98
CA ILE A 386 -4.70 -0.27 12.29
C ILE A 386 -3.42 -1.09 12.25
N ASN A 387 -2.57 -0.86 11.24
CA ASN A 387 -1.26 -1.47 11.15
C ASN A 387 -0.41 -1.16 12.40
N VAL A 388 -0.38 0.11 12.83
CA VAL A 388 0.30 0.51 14.07
C VAL A 388 -0.26 -0.24 15.27
N ARG A 389 -1.57 -0.19 15.49
CA ARG A 389 -2.21 -0.84 16.66
C ARG A 389 -1.91 -2.33 16.70
N MET A 390 -2.05 -3.02 15.57
CA MET A 390 -1.80 -4.43 15.49
C MET A 390 -0.36 -4.78 15.85
N LEU A 391 0.62 -4.15 15.20
CA LEU A 391 2.03 -4.45 15.40
C LEU A 391 2.50 -4.07 16.80
N THR A 392 2.06 -2.94 17.34
CA THR A 392 2.44 -2.50 18.67
C THR A 392 1.76 -3.30 19.78
N SER A 393 0.48 -3.67 19.63
CA SER A 393 -0.22 -4.49 20.62
C SER A 393 0.33 -5.92 20.70
N LEU A 394 0.87 -6.45 19.60
CA LEU A 394 1.61 -7.72 19.58
C LEU A 394 3.04 -7.58 20.11
N GLY A 395 3.58 -6.38 20.23
CA GLY A 395 5.00 -6.18 20.53
C GLY A 395 5.93 -6.48 19.36
N ALA A 396 5.40 -6.51 18.12
CA ALA A 396 6.17 -6.75 16.90
C ALA A 396 6.87 -5.49 16.34
N ALA A 397 6.50 -4.29 16.84
CA ALA A 397 7.11 -3.02 16.47
C ALA A 397 7.02 -2.00 17.58
N LEU A 398 7.90 -1.00 17.59
CA LEU A 398 7.72 0.25 18.31
C LEU A 398 7.11 1.30 17.40
N HIS A 399 6.36 2.24 17.98
CA HIS A 399 5.81 3.36 17.24
C HIS A 399 6.23 4.68 17.89
N VAL A 400 6.73 5.59 17.07
CA VAL A 400 7.21 6.92 17.47
C VAL A 400 6.77 7.97 16.45
N THR A 401 6.58 9.20 16.90
CA THR A 401 6.04 10.28 16.04
C THR A 401 6.98 11.47 15.87
N THR A 402 8.04 11.53 16.68
CA THR A 402 8.98 12.65 16.72
C THR A 402 10.43 12.16 16.73
N ALA A 403 11.36 13.02 16.32
CA ALA A 403 12.80 12.75 16.40
C ALA A 403 13.25 12.41 17.84
N ARG A 404 12.72 13.12 18.84
CA ARG A 404 13.05 12.88 20.26
C ARG A 404 12.62 11.47 20.71
N GLU A 405 11.42 11.06 20.32
CA GLU A 405 10.91 9.71 20.60
C GLU A 405 11.74 8.65 19.87
N LEU A 406 12.13 8.92 18.59
CA LEU A 406 13.00 8.03 17.82
C LEU A 406 14.36 7.82 18.50
N VAL A 407 15.02 8.90 18.88
CA VAL A 407 16.28 8.84 19.62
C VAL A 407 16.13 8.08 20.95
N GLY A 408 15.01 8.31 21.66
CA GLY A 408 14.68 7.59 22.89
C GLY A 408 14.49 6.08 22.65
N ALA A 409 13.74 5.71 21.61
CA ALA A 409 13.49 4.31 21.23
C ALA A 409 14.80 3.60 20.84
N MET A 410 15.65 4.24 20.04
CA MET A 410 16.98 3.72 19.70
C MET A 410 17.85 3.50 20.93
N GLY A 411 17.89 4.48 21.84
CA GLY A 411 18.63 4.36 23.10
C GLY A 411 18.09 3.26 24.02
N HIS A 412 16.78 3.07 24.04
CA HIS A 412 16.14 1.99 24.79
C HIS A 412 16.50 0.61 24.23
N ILE A 413 16.53 0.45 22.92
CA ILE A 413 16.99 -0.77 22.24
C ILE A 413 18.48 -1.01 22.49
N ASP A 414 19.31 0.03 22.49
CA ASP A 414 20.74 -0.09 22.80
C ASP A 414 20.99 -0.59 24.24
N ALA A 415 20.21 -0.06 25.17
CA ALA A 415 20.30 -0.46 26.58
C ALA A 415 19.72 -1.86 26.87
N ASN A 416 18.76 -2.30 26.01
CA ASN A 416 18.08 -3.58 26.22
C ASN A 416 17.87 -4.30 24.84
N PRO A 417 18.89 -5.04 24.35
CA PRO A 417 18.81 -5.77 23.08
C PRO A 417 17.72 -6.85 23.04
N ALA A 418 17.25 -7.35 24.19
CA ALA A 418 16.16 -8.34 24.24
C ALA A 418 14.84 -7.83 23.64
N ILE A 419 14.66 -6.51 23.52
CA ILE A 419 13.51 -5.91 22.83
C ILE A 419 13.47 -6.35 21.39
N VAL A 420 14.61 -6.40 20.71
CA VAL A 420 14.71 -6.83 19.31
C VAL A 420 14.31 -8.30 19.16
N GLU A 421 14.78 -9.16 20.06
CA GLU A 421 14.43 -10.59 20.05
C GLU A 421 12.93 -10.80 20.30
N ALA A 422 12.36 -10.03 21.23
CA ALA A 422 10.91 -10.04 21.46
C ALA A 422 10.13 -9.60 20.21
N MET A 423 10.54 -8.52 19.55
CA MET A 423 9.91 -8.07 18.29
C MET A 423 9.94 -9.14 17.21
N LEU A 424 11.08 -9.83 17.04
CA LEU A 424 11.23 -10.90 16.05
C LEU A 424 10.33 -12.09 16.38
N THR A 425 10.27 -12.48 17.64
CA THR A 425 9.41 -13.57 18.12
C THR A 425 7.94 -13.25 17.85
N GLN A 426 7.48 -12.07 18.24
CA GLN A 426 6.10 -11.64 18.05
C GLN A 426 5.77 -11.42 16.56
N GLY A 427 6.68 -10.83 15.79
CA GLY A 427 6.53 -10.65 14.35
C GLY A 427 6.40 -11.96 13.57
N SER A 428 6.96 -13.06 14.09
CA SER A 428 6.90 -14.37 13.45
C SER A 428 5.46 -14.89 13.25
N TYR A 429 4.53 -14.51 14.12
CA TYR A 429 3.10 -14.88 14.01
C TYR A 429 2.41 -14.24 12.79
N LEU A 430 2.88 -13.06 12.36
CA LEU A 430 2.34 -12.34 11.21
C LEU A 430 3.11 -12.61 9.90
N ARG A 431 4.27 -13.26 10.00
CA ARG A 431 5.16 -13.49 8.87
C ARG A 431 4.58 -14.49 7.88
N ARG A 432 4.35 -14.06 6.63
CA ARG A 432 3.81 -14.88 5.53
C ARG A 432 4.62 -14.69 4.24
N PRO A 433 5.84 -15.28 4.14
CA PRO A 433 6.73 -15.01 3.01
C PRO A 433 6.23 -15.59 1.68
N ASN A 434 5.31 -16.54 1.72
CA ASN A 434 4.71 -17.17 0.53
C ASN A 434 3.44 -16.47 0.06
N ALA A 435 2.99 -15.39 0.71
CA ALA A 435 1.70 -14.75 0.43
C ALA A 435 1.44 -14.52 -1.06
N ALA A 436 2.40 -13.99 -1.81
CA ALA A 436 2.24 -13.75 -3.24
C ALA A 436 2.02 -15.03 -4.04
N LEU A 437 2.76 -16.11 -3.74
CA LEU A 437 2.58 -17.41 -4.39
C LEU A 437 1.24 -18.05 -4.02
N ASP A 438 0.84 -17.96 -2.76
CA ASP A 438 -0.42 -18.55 -2.31
C ASP A 438 -1.62 -17.82 -2.93
N ILE A 439 -1.54 -16.50 -3.10
CA ILE A 439 -2.54 -15.72 -3.83
C ILE A 439 -2.58 -16.13 -5.30
N ALA A 440 -1.42 -16.22 -5.96
CA ALA A 440 -1.31 -16.65 -7.35
C ALA A 440 -1.88 -18.05 -7.58
N ARG A 441 -1.53 -19.01 -6.69
CA ARG A 441 -2.08 -20.37 -6.73
C ARG A 441 -3.59 -20.37 -6.55
N ASN A 442 -4.12 -19.61 -5.63
CA ASN A 442 -5.56 -19.51 -5.41
C ASN A 442 -6.30 -18.91 -6.61
N ALA A 443 -5.73 -17.88 -7.25
CA ALA A 443 -6.29 -17.30 -8.46
C ALA A 443 -6.36 -18.31 -9.60
N LEU A 444 -5.28 -19.06 -9.85
CA LEU A 444 -5.23 -20.11 -10.89
C LEU A 444 -6.15 -21.31 -10.54
N ARG A 445 -6.21 -21.73 -9.27
CA ARG A 445 -7.12 -22.79 -8.82
C ARG A 445 -8.58 -22.42 -9.06
N LEU A 446 -8.96 -21.19 -8.77
CA LEU A 446 -10.30 -20.68 -9.04
C LEU A 446 -10.59 -20.55 -10.54
N ALA A 447 -9.59 -20.16 -11.33
CA ALA A 447 -9.72 -20.08 -12.78
C ALA A 447 -10.00 -21.44 -13.44
N ALA A 448 -9.36 -22.50 -12.91
CA ALA A 448 -9.53 -23.87 -13.39
C ALA A 448 -10.79 -24.57 -12.85
N ALA A 449 -11.38 -24.06 -11.76
CA ALA A 449 -12.59 -24.62 -11.19
C ALA A 449 -13.82 -24.27 -12.03
N GLU A 450 -14.77 -25.24 -12.14
CA GLU A 450 -16.07 -24.91 -12.70
C GLU A 450 -16.75 -23.80 -11.88
N PRO A 451 -17.33 -22.78 -12.55
CA PRO A 451 -18.02 -21.71 -11.84
C PRO A 451 -19.12 -22.29 -10.94
N SER A 452 -19.08 -21.96 -9.66
CA SER A 452 -20.11 -22.41 -8.72
C SER A 452 -21.50 -21.99 -9.20
N THR A 453 -22.53 -22.76 -8.85
CA THR A 453 -23.93 -22.42 -9.16
C THR A 453 -24.27 -21.02 -8.66
N ASP A 454 -23.72 -20.65 -7.49
CA ASP A 454 -23.89 -19.34 -6.89
C ASP A 454 -23.24 -18.22 -7.73
N ALA A 455 -22.07 -18.47 -8.33
CA ALA A 455 -21.43 -17.52 -9.26
C ALA A 455 -22.26 -17.35 -10.55
N ARG A 456 -22.83 -18.45 -11.07
CA ARG A 456 -23.75 -18.41 -12.23
C ARG A 456 -25.05 -17.65 -11.90
N MET A 457 -25.60 -17.86 -10.70
CA MET A 457 -26.79 -17.15 -10.21
C MET A 457 -26.54 -15.65 -10.03
N ARG A 458 -25.41 -15.26 -9.46
CA ARG A 458 -25.02 -13.85 -9.32
C ARG A 458 -24.92 -13.14 -10.66
N LYS A 459 -24.50 -13.83 -11.72
CA LYS A 459 -24.45 -13.29 -13.08
C LYS A 459 -25.83 -13.02 -13.66
N LYS A 460 -26.81 -13.92 -13.45
CA LYS A 460 -28.15 -13.84 -14.05
C LYS A 460 -29.09 -12.84 -13.33
N HIS A 461 -28.92 -12.63 -12.04
CA HIS A 461 -29.91 -11.95 -11.20
C HIS A 461 -29.39 -10.69 -10.50
N PHE A 462 -28.46 -9.96 -11.14
CA PHE A 462 -27.89 -8.75 -10.58
C PHE A 462 -28.91 -7.74 -10.06
N LEU A 463 -29.97 -7.44 -10.83
CA LEU A 463 -31.02 -6.53 -10.41
C LEU A 463 -31.86 -7.08 -9.23
N HIS A 464 -32.12 -8.40 -9.21
CA HIS A 464 -32.82 -9.08 -8.11
C HIS A 464 -32.04 -9.07 -6.82
N PHE A 465 -30.71 -9.22 -6.91
CA PHE A 465 -29.79 -9.20 -5.77
C PHE A 465 -29.74 -7.82 -5.09
N TYR A 466 -29.93 -6.76 -5.85
CA TYR A 466 -29.91 -5.36 -5.35
C TYR A 466 -31.23 -4.90 -4.74
N TRP A 467 -32.36 -5.34 -5.26
CA TRP A 467 -33.67 -4.75 -4.96
C TRP A 467 -34.50 -5.56 -3.96
N GLY A 468 -33.95 -6.51 -3.25
CA GLY A 468 -34.69 -6.97 -2.09
C GLY A 468 -34.76 -8.45 -1.76
N HIS A 469 -34.14 -9.30 -2.51
CA HIS A 469 -34.13 -10.72 -2.17
C HIS A 469 -32.70 -11.16 -1.85
N THR A 470 -32.26 -10.82 -0.64
CA THR A 470 -31.13 -11.52 -0.04
C THR A 470 -31.57 -12.95 0.17
N PRO A 471 -30.98 -13.97 -0.44
CA PRO A 471 -31.30 -15.36 -0.16
C PRO A 471 -31.28 -15.60 1.34
N ALA A 472 -32.16 -16.45 1.86
CA ALA A 472 -32.34 -16.66 3.31
C ALA A 472 -31.04 -17.05 4.03
N HIS A 473 -30.06 -17.66 3.32
CA HIS A 473 -28.75 -18.00 3.83
C HIS A 473 -27.75 -16.82 3.88
N ILE A 474 -28.14 -15.65 3.37
CA ILE A 474 -27.34 -14.41 3.43
C ILE A 474 -27.98 -13.40 4.41
N ARG A 475 -29.08 -13.76 5.10
CA ARG A 475 -29.69 -12.91 6.13
C ARG A 475 -28.96 -12.95 7.45
#